data_b2718d16eac9e63429838c284ca717bc
#
_entry.id   b2718d16eac9e63429838c284ca717bc
#
_cell.length_a   1.000
_cell.length_b   1.000
_cell.length_c   1.000
_cell.angle_alpha   90.00
_cell.angle_beta   90.00
_cell.angle_gamma   90.00
#
_symmetry.space_group_name_H-M   'P 1'
#
loop_
_entity.id
_entity.type
_entity.pdbx_description
1 polymer ?
#
loop_
_entity_poly.entity_id
_entity_poly.type
_entity_poly.pdbx_seq_one_letter_code
_entity_poly.pdbx_strand_id
1 'polypeptide(L)'
;HQMLVEKIYSCMLASRPIFPMGRDLGYLPGDAQEKLAPWMQPIFDNLELLINNHAVKTKSKRDSYNELMNRGMLIVEPLTYIRGRTIPNQYMIVDEAQNLTPHEMKTIVTRVGEGTKIVLTGDPNQIDNPDVNLYSNGLSMLVESFKESSMSGHVRFSSCERSPLAALASTLL
;
A
#
# COMPACT_ATOMS: atom_id res chain seq x y z
N HIS A 1 4.52 -14.18 -0.36
CA HIS A 1 4.35 -15.62 -0.41
C HIS A 1 3.60 -16.05 -1.67
N GLN A 2 2.39 -15.52 -1.92
CA GLN A 2 1.56 -15.88 -3.09
C GLN A 2 2.22 -15.59 -4.44
N MET A 3 3.12 -14.62 -4.51
CA MET A 3 3.87 -14.31 -5.73
C MET A 3 5.14 -15.17 -5.87
N LEU A 4 5.99 -15.24 -4.82
CA LEU A 4 7.31 -15.87 -4.94
C LEU A 4 7.29 -17.39 -4.75
N VAL A 5 6.40 -17.91 -3.91
CA VAL A 5 6.34 -19.34 -3.54
C VAL A 5 5.22 -20.05 -4.29
N GLU A 6 3.99 -19.57 -4.15
CA GLU A 6 2.80 -20.20 -4.76
C GLU A 6 2.63 -19.82 -6.23
N LYS A 7 3.26 -18.73 -6.68
CA LYS A 7 3.22 -18.23 -8.07
C LYS A 7 1.79 -17.99 -8.60
N ILE A 8 0.87 -17.60 -7.70
CA ILE A 8 -0.52 -17.27 -8.06
C ILE A 8 -0.55 -15.96 -8.86
N TYR A 9 0.32 -15.00 -8.47
CA TYR A 9 0.44 -13.69 -9.14
C TYR A 9 1.84 -13.54 -9.72
N SER A 10 1.93 -13.02 -10.92
CA SER A 10 3.20 -12.78 -11.62
C SER A 10 3.89 -11.48 -11.20
N CYS A 11 3.12 -10.50 -10.74
CA CYS A 11 3.60 -9.19 -10.36
C CYS A 11 2.87 -8.67 -9.12
N MET A 12 3.61 -7.98 -8.26
CA MET A 12 3.06 -7.19 -7.15
C MET A 12 3.18 -5.72 -7.49
N LEU A 13 2.06 -5.00 -7.40
CA LEU A 13 2.01 -3.55 -7.49
C LEU A 13 1.77 -2.98 -6.09
N ALA A 14 2.74 -2.26 -5.55
CA ALA A 14 2.62 -1.56 -4.28
C ALA A 14 2.52 -0.05 -4.53
N SER A 15 1.54 0.58 -3.91
CA SER A 15 1.24 1.99 -4.11
C SER A 15 0.73 2.63 -2.83
N ARG A 16 0.89 3.94 -2.72
CA ARG A 16 0.29 4.72 -1.62
C ARG A 16 -0.06 6.13 -2.10
N PRO A 17 -1.07 6.78 -1.50
CA PRO A 17 -1.32 8.19 -1.72
C PRO A 17 -0.16 9.03 -1.18
N ILE A 18 0.08 10.18 -1.80
CA ILE A 18 1.15 11.10 -1.41
C ILE A 18 0.49 12.32 -0.78
N PHE A 19 0.66 12.45 0.54
CA PHE A 19 0.24 13.63 1.29
C PHE A 19 1.42 14.15 2.09
N PRO A 20 1.90 15.38 1.83
CA PRO A 20 2.97 15.98 2.60
C PRO A 20 2.49 16.25 4.03
N MET A 21 3.24 15.76 5.02
CA MET A 21 3.03 16.10 6.42
C MET A 21 3.48 17.54 6.65
N GLY A 22 2.54 18.47 6.82
CA GLY A 22 2.83 19.89 7.04
C GLY A 22 2.85 20.73 5.76
N ARG A 23 3.50 21.92 5.83
CA ARG A 23 3.60 22.81 4.67
C ARG A 23 4.43 22.16 3.58
N ASP A 24 3.94 22.27 2.35
CA ASP A 24 4.65 21.82 1.16
C ASP A 24 6.12 22.25 1.21
N LEU A 25 7.05 21.30 1.11
CA LEU A 25 8.49 21.54 1.17
C LEU A 25 9.01 22.33 -0.05
N GLY A 26 8.12 22.81 -0.89
CA GLY A 26 8.46 23.56 -2.09
C GLY A 26 9.03 22.70 -3.21
N TYR A 27 9.69 23.33 -4.15
CA TYR A 27 10.25 22.68 -5.33
C TYR A 27 11.46 21.83 -4.95
N LEU A 28 11.28 20.52 -4.80
CA LEU A 28 12.39 19.58 -4.67
C LEU A 28 13.07 19.42 -6.04
N PRO A 29 14.40 19.61 -6.13
CA PRO A 29 15.15 19.30 -7.35
C PRO A 29 15.15 17.79 -7.62
N GLY A 30 15.19 17.40 -8.89
CA GLY A 30 15.21 16.01 -9.31
C GLY A 30 14.09 15.64 -10.26
N ASP A 31 14.16 14.45 -10.81
CA ASP A 31 13.10 13.89 -11.65
C ASP A 31 11.89 13.44 -10.81
N ALA A 32 10.82 13.00 -11.46
CA ALA A 32 9.60 12.59 -10.78
C ALA A 32 9.82 11.38 -9.85
N GLN A 33 10.75 10.47 -10.21
CA GLN A 33 11.04 9.28 -9.41
C GLN A 33 11.88 9.64 -8.17
N GLU A 34 12.86 10.51 -8.31
CA GLU A 34 13.68 11.01 -7.18
C GLU A 34 12.82 11.76 -6.16
N LYS A 35 11.85 12.56 -6.62
CA LYS A 35 10.92 13.28 -5.74
C LYS A 35 9.98 12.35 -4.97
N LEU A 36 9.62 11.22 -5.56
CA LEU A 36 8.69 10.26 -4.99
C LEU A 36 9.37 9.24 -4.06
N ALA A 37 10.69 9.03 -4.21
CA ALA A 37 11.44 8.05 -3.45
C ALA A 37 11.23 8.13 -1.91
N PRO A 38 11.27 9.32 -1.27
CA PRO A 38 11.05 9.42 0.17
C PRO A 38 9.66 8.91 0.61
N TRP A 39 8.64 9.13 -0.20
CA TRP A 39 7.26 8.69 0.10
C TRP A 39 7.07 7.19 -0.03
N MET A 40 7.86 6.56 -0.88
CA MET A 40 7.82 5.12 -1.13
C MET A 40 8.78 4.34 -0.23
N GLN A 41 9.68 5.03 0.51
CA GLN A 41 10.68 4.42 1.38
C GLN A 41 10.09 3.41 2.38
N PRO A 42 8.95 3.67 3.08
CA PRO A 42 8.37 2.70 3.99
C PRO A 42 7.98 1.37 3.32
N ILE A 43 7.61 1.40 2.05
CA ILE A 43 7.32 0.18 1.28
C ILE A 43 8.63 -0.59 1.03
N PHE A 44 9.70 0.09 0.64
CA PHE A 44 11.01 -0.54 0.40
C PHE A 44 11.59 -1.15 1.68
N ASP A 45 11.51 -0.46 2.81
CA ASP A 45 11.98 -0.96 4.11
C ASP A 45 11.25 -2.25 4.52
N ASN A 46 9.93 -2.28 4.35
CA ASN A 46 9.13 -3.48 4.62
C ASN A 46 9.44 -4.63 3.66
N LEU A 47 9.64 -4.34 2.38
CA LEU A 47 10.02 -5.35 1.39
C LEU A 47 11.39 -5.95 1.70
N GLU A 48 12.37 -5.14 2.07
CA GLU A 48 13.70 -5.61 2.46
C GLU A 48 13.62 -6.54 3.67
N LEU A 49 12.86 -6.17 4.70
CA LEU A 49 12.63 -7.00 5.88
C LEU A 49 12.01 -8.37 5.51
N LEU A 50 10.98 -8.36 4.67
CA LEU A 50 10.27 -9.57 4.26
C LEU A 50 11.13 -10.49 3.41
N ILE A 51 11.89 -9.95 2.47
CA ILE A 51 12.77 -10.73 1.59
C ILE A 51 13.94 -11.31 2.39
N ASN A 52 14.57 -10.55 3.28
CA ASN A 52 15.65 -11.02 4.13
C ASN A 52 15.19 -12.15 5.06
N ASN A 53 14.02 -12.03 5.67
CA ASN A 53 13.44 -13.08 6.52
C ASN A 53 13.13 -14.36 5.74
N HIS A 54 12.75 -14.25 4.47
CA HIS A 54 12.46 -15.40 3.60
C HIS A 54 13.74 -16.09 3.15
N ALA A 55 14.79 -15.33 2.82
CA ALA A 55 16.10 -15.86 2.40
C ALA A 55 16.79 -16.70 3.48
N VAL A 56 16.63 -16.32 4.76
CA VAL A 56 17.15 -17.08 5.90
C VAL A 56 16.51 -18.49 5.99
N LYS A 57 15.23 -18.62 5.64
CA LYS A 57 14.52 -19.92 5.69
C LYS A 57 14.80 -20.82 4.50
N THR A 58 15.14 -20.28 3.33
CA THR A 58 15.22 -21.04 2.08
C THR A 58 16.63 -21.33 1.59
N LYS A 59 17.70 -20.79 2.26
CA LYS A 59 19.12 -20.88 1.80
C LYS A 59 19.32 -20.46 0.33
N SER A 60 18.34 -19.79 -0.26
CA SER A 60 18.38 -19.28 -1.63
C SER A 60 19.17 -17.99 -1.72
N LYS A 61 19.80 -17.73 -2.87
CA LYS A 61 20.43 -16.46 -3.19
C LYS A 61 19.43 -15.33 -2.91
N ARG A 62 19.85 -14.32 -2.16
CA ARG A 62 19.02 -13.17 -1.78
C ARG A 62 18.57 -12.43 -3.04
N ASP A 63 17.34 -12.63 -3.45
CA ASP A 63 16.70 -11.73 -4.40
C ASP A 63 16.48 -10.42 -3.65
N SER A 64 17.23 -9.36 -3.99
CA SER A 64 16.95 -8.03 -3.46
C SER A 64 15.65 -7.50 -4.10
N TYR A 65 14.97 -6.54 -3.45
CA TYR A 65 13.80 -5.90 -4.07
C TYR A 65 14.14 -5.27 -5.43
N ASN A 66 15.37 -4.78 -5.61
CA ASN A 66 15.87 -4.27 -6.88
C ASN A 66 15.87 -5.34 -7.99
N GLU A 67 16.23 -6.59 -7.66
CA GLU A 67 16.18 -7.69 -8.63
C GLU A 67 14.74 -8.01 -9.03
N LEU A 68 13.79 -7.99 -8.08
CA LEU A 68 12.38 -8.19 -8.37
C LEU A 68 11.81 -7.05 -9.25
N MET A 69 12.23 -5.81 -9.01
CA MET A 69 11.87 -4.67 -9.84
C MET A 69 12.43 -4.80 -11.26
N ASN A 70 13.71 -5.14 -11.39
CA ASN A 70 14.37 -5.34 -12.69
C ASN A 70 13.74 -6.47 -13.51
N ARG A 71 13.20 -7.48 -12.83
CA ARG A 71 12.47 -8.61 -13.46
C ARG A 71 10.99 -8.28 -13.75
N GLY A 72 10.51 -7.09 -13.41
CA GLY A 72 9.10 -6.71 -13.56
C GLY A 72 8.13 -7.46 -12.62
N MET A 73 8.65 -8.11 -11.59
CA MET A 73 7.84 -8.83 -10.60
C MET A 73 7.37 -7.93 -9.46
N LEU A 74 7.99 -6.78 -9.28
CA LEU A 74 7.63 -5.76 -8.31
C LEU A 74 7.58 -4.40 -8.98
N ILE A 75 6.46 -3.72 -8.81
CA ILE A 75 6.25 -2.33 -9.24
C ILE A 75 5.91 -1.54 -8.00
N VAL A 76 6.64 -0.44 -7.75
CA VAL A 76 6.37 0.51 -6.67
C VAL A 76 6.14 1.86 -7.33
N GLU A 77 4.92 2.34 -7.32
CA GLU A 77 4.55 3.59 -8.01
C GLU A 77 3.44 4.36 -7.25
N PRO A 78 3.39 5.69 -7.39
CA PRO A 78 2.31 6.49 -6.84
C PRO A 78 0.96 6.13 -7.47
N LEU A 79 -0.12 6.29 -6.69
CA LEU A 79 -1.48 6.03 -7.14
C LEU A 79 -1.91 6.87 -8.36
N THR A 80 -1.29 8.03 -8.56
CA THR A 80 -1.55 8.90 -9.72
C THR A 80 -1.24 8.21 -11.06
N TYR A 81 -0.29 7.27 -11.09
CA TYR A 81 0.11 6.54 -12.30
C TYR A 81 -0.82 5.39 -12.66
N ILE A 82 -1.74 5.03 -11.76
CA ILE A 82 -2.76 3.99 -11.98
C ILE A 82 -3.93 4.52 -12.82
N ARG A 83 -4.11 5.84 -12.88
CA ARG A 83 -5.19 6.45 -13.67
C ARG A 83 -5.15 6.05 -15.15
N GLY A 84 -6.31 5.67 -15.70
CA GLY A 84 -6.45 5.30 -17.12
C GLY A 84 -5.93 3.90 -17.48
N ARG A 85 -5.38 3.15 -16.53
CA ARG A 85 -4.91 1.77 -16.73
C ARG A 85 -5.94 0.77 -16.20
N THR A 86 -5.95 -0.44 -16.76
CA THR A 86 -6.57 -1.63 -16.15
C THR A 86 -5.44 -2.52 -15.66
N ILE A 87 -5.58 -3.09 -14.48
CA ILE A 87 -4.54 -3.87 -13.78
C ILE A 87 -5.01 -5.32 -13.66
N PRO A 88 -4.70 -6.20 -14.64
CA PRO A 88 -5.07 -7.60 -14.60
C PRO A 88 -3.97 -8.47 -13.98
N ASN A 89 -4.36 -9.61 -13.38
CA ASN A 89 -3.47 -10.69 -12.93
C ASN A 89 -2.35 -10.26 -11.98
N GLN A 90 -2.59 -9.26 -11.13
CA GLN A 90 -1.60 -8.74 -10.20
C GLN A 90 -2.05 -8.86 -8.74
N TYR A 91 -1.08 -8.83 -7.83
CA TYR A 91 -1.31 -8.60 -6.41
C TYR A 91 -1.07 -7.11 -6.11
N MET A 92 -2.14 -6.35 -5.97
CA MET A 92 -2.09 -4.91 -5.74
C MET A 92 -2.21 -4.60 -4.25
N ILE A 93 -1.30 -3.78 -3.73
CA ILE A 93 -1.34 -3.26 -2.36
C ILE A 93 -1.47 -1.74 -2.44
N VAL A 94 -2.44 -1.19 -1.72
CA VAL A 94 -2.59 0.26 -1.52
C VAL A 94 -2.46 0.54 -0.04
N ASP A 95 -1.33 1.12 0.34
CA ASP A 95 -1.03 1.49 1.72
C ASP A 95 -1.55 2.90 2.04
N GLU A 96 -1.80 3.21 3.31
CA GLU A 96 -2.36 4.49 3.79
C GLU A 96 -3.68 4.87 3.10
N ALA A 97 -4.52 3.87 2.84
CA ALA A 97 -5.75 4.03 2.05
C ALA A 97 -6.81 4.92 2.73
N GLN A 98 -6.70 5.20 4.06
CA GLN A 98 -7.55 6.15 4.77
C GLN A 98 -7.36 7.59 4.30
N ASN A 99 -6.25 7.89 3.62
CA ASN A 99 -5.99 9.21 3.07
C ASN A 99 -6.64 9.46 1.70
N LEU A 100 -7.32 8.45 1.14
CA LEU A 100 -8.03 8.57 -0.13
C LEU A 100 -9.43 9.15 0.07
N THR A 101 -9.82 10.04 -0.82
CA THR A 101 -11.21 10.44 -0.95
C THR A 101 -12.06 9.29 -1.49
N PRO A 102 -13.39 9.28 -1.28
CA PRO A 102 -14.30 8.30 -1.87
C PRO A 102 -14.18 8.21 -3.40
N HIS A 103 -13.98 9.35 -4.07
CA HIS A 103 -13.80 9.40 -5.52
C HIS A 103 -12.52 8.72 -5.99
N GLU A 104 -11.39 8.95 -5.30
CA GLU A 104 -10.12 8.29 -5.61
C GLU A 104 -10.19 6.80 -5.33
N MET A 105 -10.76 6.38 -4.21
CA MET A 105 -10.98 4.98 -3.88
C MET A 105 -11.80 4.27 -4.97
N LYS A 106 -12.92 4.87 -5.39
CA LYS A 106 -13.73 4.35 -6.50
C LYS A 106 -12.90 4.23 -7.78
N THR A 107 -12.10 5.26 -8.09
CA THR A 107 -11.23 5.26 -9.27
C THR A 107 -10.25 4.10 -9.25
N ILE A 108 -9.62 3.81 -8.10
CA ILE A 108 -8.63 2.74 -7.94
C ILE A 108 -9.30 1.37 -8.07
N VAL A 109 -10.37 1.13 -7.31
CA VAL A 109 -11.04 -0.18 -7.28
C VAL A 109 -11.63 -0.54 -8.65
N THR A 110 -12.12 0.43 -9.42
CA THR A 110 -12.62 0.19 -10.78
C THR A 110 -11.52 -0.08 -11.81
N ARG A 111 -10.23 0.03 -11.46
CA ARG A 111 -9.08 -0.34 -12.31
C ARG A 111 -8.59 -1.78 -12.06
N VAL A 112 -9.08 -2.41 -11.03
CA VAL A 112 -8.78 -3.81 -10.74
C VAL A 112 -9.35 -4.67 -11.87
N GLY A 113 -8.47 -5.31 -12.62
CA GLY A 113 -8.83 -6.20 -13.72
C GLY A 113 -9.02 -7.65 -13.26
N GLU A 114 -9.39 -8.50 -14.20
CA GLU A 114 -9.58 -9.93 -13.94
C GLU A 114 -8.30 -10.56 -13.36
N GLY A 115 -8.46 -11.48 -12.41
CA GLY A 115 -7.35 -12.18 -11.76
C GLY A 115 -6.51 -11.33 -10.80
N THR A 116 -6.88 -10.06 -10.55
CA THR A 116 -6.16 -9.21 -9.60
C THR A 116 -6.80 -9.26 -8.23
N LYS A 117 -5.95 -9.40 -7.22
CA LYS A 117 -6.30 -9.20 -5.81
C LYS A 117 -5.83 -7.83 -5.36
N ILE A 118 -6.74 -7.00 -4.85
CA ILE A 118 -6.39 -5.73 -4.19
C ILE A 118 -6.43 -5.89 -2.67
N VAL A 119 -5.42 -5.38 -1.99
CA VAL A 119 -5.34 -5.28 -0.54
C VAL A 119 -5.16 -3.81 -0.18
N LEU A 120 -6.04 -3.31 0.66
CA LEU A 120 -6.01 -1.95 1.17
C LEU A 120 -5.59 -2.01 2.63
N THR A 121 -4.53 -1.28 3.00
CA THR A 121 -4.08 -1.12 4.37
C THR A 121 -4.25 0.32 4.81
N GLY A 122 -4.55 0.55 6.08
CA GLY A 122 -4.71 1.90 6.61
C GLY A 122 -5.26 1.94 8.02
N ASP A 123 -5.07 3.07 8.67
CA ASP A 123 -5.62 3.37 9.99
C ASP A 123 -6.52 4.60 9.91
N PRO A 124 -7.86 4.44 10.07
CA PRO A 124 -8.79 5.57 10.01
C PRO A 124 -8.58 6.64 11.09
N ASN A 125 -7.77 6.36 12.13
CA ASN A 125 -7.41 7.35 13.15
C ASN A 125 -6.15 8.16 12.80
N GLN A 126 -5.43 7.79 11.73
CA GLN A 126 -4.22 8.46 11.27
C GLN A 126 -4.45 9.06 9.87
N ILE A 127 -5.30 10.07 9.80
CA ILE A 127 -5.65 10.76 8.55
C ILE A 127 -4.80 12.02 8.39
N ASP A 128 -3.99 12.08 7.32
CA ASP A 128 -3.17 13.23 6.96
C ASP A 128 -3.85 14.13 5.92
N ASN A 129 -4.80 13.59 5.17
CA ASN A 129 -5.53 14.32 4.14
C ASN A 129 -6.61 15.23 4.76
N PRO A 130 -6.52 16.57 4.63
CA PRO A 130 -7.48 17.51 5.22
C PRO A 130 -8.89 17.46 4.59
N ASP A 131 -9.03 16.86 3.41
CA ASP A 131 -10.29 16.79 2.67
C ASP A 131 -11.17 15.59 3.11
N VAL A 132 -10.67 14.74 4.00
CA VAL A 132 -11.40 13.57 4.49
C VAL A 132 -11.34 13.47 6.02
N ASN A 133 -12.24 12.69 6.60
CA ASN A 133 -12.26 12.40 8.03
C ASN A 133 -12.58 10.92 8.28
N LEU A 134 -12.68 10.52 9.56
CA LEU A 134 -12.96 9.15 9.98
C LEU A 134 -14.14 8.50 9.23
N TYR A 135 -15.19 9.26 8.93
CA TYR A 135 -16.41 8.75 8.32
C TYR A 135 -16.49 8.97 6.80
N SER A 136 -15.72 9.93 6.27
CA SER A 136 -15.80 10.35 4.86
C SER A 136 -14.60 9.91 4.02
N ASN A 137 -13.65 9.16 4.59
CA ASN A 137 -12.52 8.65 3.82
C ASN A 137 -12.90 7.45 2.95
N GLY A 138 -12.12 7.24 1.89
CA GLY A 138 -12.38 6.18 0.91
C GLY A 138 -12.30 4.77 1.49
N LEU A 139 -11.41 4.52 2.46
CA LEU A 139 -11.28 3.20 3.08
C LEU A 139 -12.52 2.84 3.90
N SER A 140 -12.97 3.73 4.79
CA SER A 140 -14.17 3.52 5.60
C SER A 140 -15.42 3.33 4.73
N MET A 141 -15.57 4.15 3.69
CA MET A 141 -16.66 4.02 2.72
C MET A 141 -16.63 2.66 2.00
N LEU A 142 -15.45 2.22 1.56
CA LEU A 142 -15.33 0.96 0.85
C LEU A 142 -15.67 -0.24 1.74
N VAL A 143 -15.14 -0.27 2.97
CA VAL A 143 -15.42 -1.31 3.96
C VAL A 143 -16.93 -1.45 4.18
N GLU A 144 -17.63 -0.33 4.38
CA GLU A 144 -19.07 -0.33 4.58
C GLU A 144 -19.83 -0.79 3.34
N SER A 145 -19.42 -0.35 2.15
CA SER A 145 -20.09 -0.69 0.89
C SER A 145 -19.93 -2.17 0.50
N PHE A 146 -18.83 -2.80 0.90
CA PHE A 146 -18.48 -4.16 0.49
C PHE A 146 -18.69 -5.22 1.59
N LYS A 147 -19.13 -4.84 2.78
CA LYS A 147 -19.23 -5.75 3.94
C LYS A 147 -20.06 -7.01 3.71
N GLU A 148 -21.09 -6.93 2.85
CA GLU A 148 -21.96 -8.07 2.50
C GLU A 148 -21.49 -8.79 1.21
N SER A 149 -20.40 -8.33 0.59
CA SER A 149 -19.92 -8.91 -0.66
C SER A 149 -19.09 -10.17 -0.41
N SER A 150 -19.40 -11.26 -1.12
CA SER A 150 -18.58 -12.48 -1.10
C SER A 150 -17.18 -12.31 -1.73
N MET A 151 -16.96 -11.20 -2.45
CA MET A 151 -15.67 -10.89 -3.08
C MET A 151 -14.73 -10.09 -2.17
N SER A 152 -15.13 -9.77 -0.95
CA SER A 152 -14.36 -8.96 -0.01
C SER A 152 -14.21 -9.61 1.35
N GLY A 153 -13.16 -9.21 2.08
CA GLY A 153 -12.95 -9.54 3.48
C GLY A 153 -12.36 -8.34 4.20
N HIS A 154 -12.77 -8.12 5.43
CA HIS A 154 -12.26 -7.06 6.28
C HIS A 154 -11.67 -7.63 7.56
N VAL A 155 -10.45 -7.21 7.89
CA VAL A 155 -9.76 -7.58 9.14
C VAL A 155 -9.35 -6.30 9.86
N ARG A 156 -9.75 -6.19 11.12
CA ARG A 156 -9.32 -5.10 12.00
C ARG A 156 -8.36 -5.65 13.05
N PHE A 157 -7.18 -5.05 13.14
CA PHE A 157 -6.23 -5.32 14.20
C PHE A 157 -6.62 -4.54 15.45
N SER A 158 -6.55 -5.20 16.60
CA SER A 158 -6.92 -4.63 17.92
C SER A 158 -5.72 -4.31 18.78
N SER A 159 -4.52 -4.74 18.39
CA SER A 159 -3.28 -4.51 19.14
C SER A 159 -2.18 -3.93 18.26
N CYS A 160 -1.34 -3.09 18.85
CA CYS A 160 -0.15 -2.55 18.20
C CYS A 160 1.05 -3.48 18.48
N GLU A 161 1.61 -4.07 17.42
CA GLU A 161 2.74 -5.01 17.50
C GLU A 161 4.12 -4.32 17.34
N ARG A 162 4.19 -2.98 17.35
CA ARG A 162 5.45 -2.25 17.11
C ARG A 162 6.38 -2.27 18.34
N SER A 163 6.00 -1.54 19.39
CA SER A 163 6.77 -1.45 20.65
C SER A 163 5.86 -1.07 21.82
N PRO A 164 6.28 -1.30 23.08
CA PRO A 164 5.53 -0.84 24.24
C PRO A 164 5.29 0.67 24.24
N LEU A 165 6.26 1.47 23.78
CA LEU A 165 6.11 2.92 23.68
C LEU A 165 5.07 3.29 22.62
N ALA A 166 5.09 2.65 21.44
CA ALA A 166 4.12 2.90 20.39
C ALA A 166 2.69 2.51 20.80
N ALA A 167 2.54 1.38 21.51
CA ALA A 167 1.26 0.95 22.07
C ALA A 167 0.74 1.94 23.12
N LEU A 168 1.60 2.46 23.99
CA LEU A 168 1.23 3.48 24.98
C LEU A 168 0.83 4.78 24.29
N ALA A 169 1.59 5.25 23.31
CA ALA A 169 1.30 6.46 22.56
C ALA A 169 -0.06 6.39 21.84
N SER A 170 -0.37 5.26 21.19
CA SER A 170 -1.65 5.05 20.51
C SER A 170 -2.88 5.01 21.46
N THR A 171 -2.64 4.89 22.77
CA THR A 171 -3.71 4.90 23.78
C THR A 171 -3.87 6.28 24.42
N LEU A 172 -2.79 7.06 24.53
CA LEU A 172 -2.76 8.32 25.25
C LEU A 172 -2.94 9.57 24.34
N LEU A 173 -2.67 9.45 23.07
CA LEU A 173 -2.71 10.50 22.06
C LEU A 173 -3.83 10.26 21.03
#